data_831ece95a8276ae11d2e202a2ef4929c
#
_entry.id   831ece95a8276ae11d2e202a2ef4929c
#
_cell.length_a   1.000
_cell.length_b   1.000
_cell.length_c   1.000
_cell.angle_alpha   90.00
_cell.angle_beta   90.00
_cell.angle_gamma   90.00
#
_symmetry.space_group_name_H-M   'P 1'
#
loop_
_entity.id
_entity.type
_entity.pdbx_description
1 polymer ?
#
loop_
_entity_poly.entity_id
_entity_poly.type
_entity_poly.pdbx_seq_one_letter_code
_entity_poly.pdbx_strand_id
1 'polypeptide(L)'
;LPCFVNSANFFALAKAIFIFVFLFYFLTGFVILALEQMLKIKLADGDPQPLYKQIAFAIRDQIARGDLRPGDSLPTVRDLARQLAINPNTVVRAYNILNGDGVIEAHSRQGTRVTGAASQELMQASRQAELRLMASRFIGESLARGFTPAEVEAAFLAQGSAWQDKYKARVGQGAQWIGLGSHDLCLEVLLSQCQQTFSGLSFSFGAVGSVAGLIALSRGEAHFATSHMLDPKTGDYNLSFVKGLMPNRQISLITLAFRAQGFIVAKGNPHGIRSAQDLTRHRVRLINRQVGAGTRALLDHLLGQAELKSADVRGYASEARTHFGVTAAIQEGRADVGIGIEAAARAAGLDFVPITHERYELVLPADSSLRDNVQRVVKTTAFTQAVRALGGYDLSETGRVRNI
;
A
#
# COMPACT_ATOMS: atom_id res chain seq x y z
N LEU A 1 -35.32 -68.80 34.14
CA LEU A 1 -35.30 -68.62 32.66
C LEU A 1 -34.62 -67.27 32.40
N PRO A 2 -33.39 -67.21 31.81
CA PRO A 2 -32.77 -65.98 31.41
C PRO A 2 -33.26 -65.59 29.99
N CYS A 3 -33.74 -64.36 29.85
CA CYS A 3 -34.00 -63.75 28.56
C CYS A 3 -32.69 -63.48 27.82
N PHE A 4 -32.38 -64.23 26.79
CA PHE A 4 -31.40 -63.93 25.79
C PHE A 4 -31.88 -62.75 24.93
N VAL A 5 -31.45 -61.54 25.23
CA VAL A 5 -31.60 -60.44 24.31
C VAL A 5 -30.60 -60.68 23.16
N ASN A 6 -31.15 -60.90 21.97
CA ASN A 6 -30.39 -61.20 20.76
C ASN A 6 -29.45 -60.05 20.39
N SER A 7 -28.16 -60.23 20.60
CA SER A 7 -27.10 -59.23 20.39
C SER A 7 -27.09 -58.69 18.93
N ALA A 8 -27.56 -59.45 17.99
CA ALA A 8 -27.66 -59.08 16.58
C ALA A 8 -28.63 -57.89 16.34
N ASN A 9 -29.73 -57.83 17.08
CA ASN A 9 -30.69 -56.72 16.97
C ASN A 9 -30.20 -55.43 17.62
N PHE A 10 -29.39 -55.55 18.66
CA PHE A 10 -28.77 -54.37 19.31
C PHE A 10 -27.74 -53.70 18.40
N PHE A 11 -26.89 -54.48 17.71
CA PHE A 11 -25.91 -53.96 16.76
C PHE A 11 -26.58 -53.37 15.51
N ALA A 12 -27.68 -53.92 15.04
CA ALA A 12 -28.43 -53.39 13.91
C ALA A 12 -29.10 -52.04 14.26
N LEU A 13 -29.69 -51.94 15.47
CA LEU A 13 -30.30 -50.69 15.94
C LEU A 13 -29.25 -49.59 16.20
N ALA A 14 -28.10 -49.93 16.80
CA ALA A 14 -26.99 -49.01 17.00
C ALA A 14 -26.42 -48.46 15.67
N LYS A 15 -26.29 -49.34 14.66
CA LYS A 15 -25.83 -48.94 13.31
C LYS A 15 -26.86 -48.04 12.59
N ALA A 16 -28.15 -48.32 12.74
CA ALA A 16 -29.22 -47.49 12.18
C ALA A 16 -29.25 -46.08 12.84
N ILE A 17 -29.10 -46.02 14.16
CA ILE A 17 -29.05 -44.75 14.90
C ILE A 17 -27.77 -43.95 14.50
N PHE A 18 -26.62 -44.61 14.38
CA PHE A 18 -25.37 -43.95 13.97
C PHE A 18 -25.48 -43.37 12.53
N ILE A 19 -26.08 -44.13 11.60
CA ILE A 19 -26.29 -43.67 10.22
C ILE A 19 -27.28 -42.49 10.20
N PHE A 20 -28.36 -42.56 11.01
CA PHE A 20 -29.34 -41.48 11.07
C PHE A 20 -28.78 -40.22 11.69
N VAL A 21 -27.99 -40.32 12.76
CA VAL A 21 -27.27 -39.20 13.40
C VAL A 21 -26.22 -38.60 12.45
N PHE A 22 -25.45 -39.44 11.75
CA PHE A 22 -24.47 -39.00 10.78
C PHE A 22 -25.10 -38.28 9.58
N LEU A 23 -26.20 -38.82 9.04
CA LEU A 23 -27.01 -38.18 7.97
C LEU A 23 -27.65 -36.88 8.45
N PHE A 24 -28.14 -36.84 9.69
CA PHE A 24 -28.71 -35.61 10.28
C PHE A 24 -27.65 -34.51 10.47
N TYR A 25 -26.47 -34.86 11.01
CA TYR A 25 -25.35 -33.91 11.11
C TYR A 25 -24.80 -33.48 9.76
N PHE A 26 -24.76 -34.40 8.78
CA PHE A 26 -24.31 -34.09 7.41
C PHE A 26 -25.33 -33.20 6.68
N LEU A 27 -26.60 -33.45 6.79
CA LEU A 27 -27.66 -32.62 6.22
C LEU A 27 -27.81 -31.27 6.93
N THR A 28 -27.73 -31.23 8.27
CA THR A 28 -27.81 -29.97 9.01
C THR A 28 -26.52 -29.14 8.83
N GLY A 29 -25.35 -29.77 8.78
CA GLY A 29 -24.07 -29.12 8.46
C GLY A 29 -24.09 -28.56 7.05
N PHE A 30 -24.61 -29.25 6.08
CA PHE A 30 -24.76 -28.78 4.69
C PHE A 30 -25.75 -27.62 4.55
N VAL A 31 -26.88 -27.67 5.30
CA VAL A 31 -27.87 -26.59 5.34
C VAL A 31 -27.31 -25.34 6.07
N ILE A 32 -26.53 -25.52 7.14
CA ILE A 32 -25.89 -24.40 7.85
C ILE A 32 -24.80 -23.76 6.97
N LEU A 33 -23.98 -24.56 6.27
CA LEU A 33 -23.00 -24.03 5.29
C LEU A 33 -23.67 -23.30 4.10
N ALA A 34 -24.84 -23.78 3.66
CA ALA A 34 -25.61 -23.14 2.59
C ALA A 34 -26.31 -21.85 3.04
N LEU A 35 -26.61 -21.71 4.33
CA LEU A 35 -27.17 -20.49 4.91
C LEU A 35 -26.11 -19.40 5.20
N GLU A 36 -24.87 -19.79 5.41
CA GLU A 36 -23.76 -18.84 5.62
C GLU A 36 -23.28 -18.12 4.34
N GLN A 37 -23.63 -18.62 3.16
CA GLN A 37 -23.23 -18.03 1.86
C GLN A 37 -24.31 -17.15 1.21
N MET A 38 -25.34 -16.71 1.94
CA MET A 38 -26.28 -15.74 1.37
C MET A 38 -25.64 -14.36 1.31
N LEU A 39 -25.37 -13.89 0.09
CA LEU A 39 -24.94 -12.50 -0.18
C LEU A 39 -25.91 -11.51 0.46
N LYS A 40 -25.43 -10.72 1.40
CA LYS A 40 -26.23 -9.72 2.12
C LYS A 40 -26.31 -8.42 1.31
N ILE A 41 -27.08 -8.42 0.22
CA ILE A 41 -27.30 -7.22 -0.60
C ILE A 41 -28.64 -6.59 -0.19
N LYS A 42 -28.59 -5.32 0.23
CA LYS A 42 -29.76 -4.47 0.39
C LYS A 42 -29.77 -3.45 -0.73
N LEU A 43 -30.80 -3.51 -1.56
CA LEU A 43 -31.04 -2.49 -2.58
C LEU A 43 -31.81 -1.34 -1.93
N ALA A 44 -31.40 -0.10 -2.22
CA ALA A 44 -32.05 1.08 -1.68
C ALA A 44 -33.15 1.54 -2.64
N ASP A 45 -34.40 1.50 -2.17
CA ASP A 45 -35.51 2.08 -2.91
C ASP A 45 -35.35 3.62 -2.96
N GLY A 46 -35.37 4.17 -4.19
CA GLY A 46 -35.21 5.62 -4.40
C GLY A 46 -33.78 6.10 -4.60
N ASP A 47 -32.77 5.21 -4.57
CA ASP A 47 -31.41 5.59 -4.96
C ASP A 47 -31.35 5.92 -6.47
N PRO A 48 -30.78 7.09 -6.87
CA PRO A 48 -30.63 7.46 -8.28
C PRO A 48 -29.71 6.51 -9.06
N GLN A 49 -28.93 5.65 -8.39
CA GLN A 49 -28.06 4.69 -9.06
C GLN A 49 -28.84 3.48 -9.61
N PRO A 50 -28.57 3.07 -10.86
CA PRO A 50 -29.17 1.86 -11.44
C PRO A 50 -28.90 0.62 -10.59
N LEU A 51 -29.87 -0.26 -10.44
CA LEU A 51 -29.80 -1.48 -9.60
C LEU A 51 -28.58 -2.35 -9.87
N TYR A 52 -28.13 -2.50 -11.12
CA TYR A 52 -26.93 -3.26 -11.45
C TYR A 52 -25.65 -2.65 -10.86
N LYS A 53 -25.58 -1.31 -10.72
CA LYS A 53 -24.45 -0.63 -10.07
C LYS A 53 -24.49 -0.80 -8.56
N GLN A 54 -25.69 -0.78 -7.96
CA GLN A 54 -25.87 -1.04 -6.53
C GLN A 54 -25.42 -2.47 -6.18
N ILE A 55 -25.78 -3.46 -7.01
CA ILE A 55 -25.34 -4.86 -6.83
C ILE A 55 -23.82 -4.97 -6.96
N ALA A 56 -23.23 -4.41 -8.00
CA ALA A 56 -21.78 -4.44 -8.20
C ALA A 56 -21.04 -3.74 -7.05
N PHE A 57 -21.56 -2.63 -6.56
CA PHE A 57 -21.01 -1.92 -5.39
C PHE A 57 -21.10 -2.78 -4.13
N ALA A 58 -22.27 -3.40 -3.84
CA ALA A 58 -22.46 -4.22 -2.66
C ALA A 58 -21.54 -5.45 -2.63
N ILE A 59 -21.26 -6.05 -3.79
CA ILE A 59 -20.32 -7.18 -3.88
C ILE A 59 -18.89 -6.70 -3.62
N ARG A 60 -18.46 -5.57 -4.22
CA ARG A 60 -17.15 -4.99 -3.94
C ARG A 60 -16.97 -4.60 -2.47
N ASP A 61 -18.01 -4.05 -1.85
CA ASP A 61 -17.98 -3.68 -0.43
C ASP A 61 -17.82 -4.91 0.47
N GLN A 62 -18.51 -6.02 0.20
CA GLN A 62 -18.33 -7.27 0.95
C GLN A 62 -16.94 -7.88 0.76
N ILE A 63 -16.37 -7.79 -0.45
CA ILE A 63 -14.98 -8.19 -0.71
C ILE A 63 -14.02 -7.28 0.07
N ALA A 64 -14.24 -5.99 0.02
CA ALA A 64 -13.42 -4.99 0.69
C ALA A 64 -13.41 -5.15 2.22
N ARG A 65 -14.53 -5.60 2.82
CA ARG A 65 -14.65 -5.92 4.26
C ARG A 65 -14.11 -7.30 4.63
N GLY A 66 -13.84 -8.16 3.63
CA GLY A 66 -13.41 -9.55 3.86
C GLY A 66 -14.55 -10.52 4.16
N ASP A 67 -15.80 -10.10 3.98
CA ASP A 67 -16.99 -10.96 4.07
C ASP A 67 -17.02 -11.97 2.92
N LEU A 68 -16.49 -11.57 1.76
CA LEU A 68 -16.21 -12.42 0.59
C LEU A 68 -14.69 -12.50 0.38
N ARG A 69 -14.17 -13.72 0.33
CA ARG A 69 -12.73 -14.00 0.19
C ARG A 69 -12.38 -14.47 -1.22
N PRO A 70 -11.11 -14.36 -1.63
CA PRO A 70 -10.62 -14.98 -2.86
C PRO A 70 -10.99 -16.44 -2.94
N GLY A 71 -11.58 -16.84 -4.08
CA GLY A 71 -12.05 -18.19 -4.32
C GLY A 71 -13.49 -18.48 -3.88
N ASP A 72 -14.13 -17.60 -3.10
CA ASP A 72 -15.52 -17.77 -2.70
C ASP A 72 -16.43 -17.74 -3.93
N SER A 73 -17.43 -18.62 -3.91
CA SER A 73 -18.42 -18.75 -4.99
C SER A 73 -19.55 -17.74 -4.80
N LEU A 74 -19.89 -17.02 -5.85
CA LEU A 74 -21.06 -16.17 -5.89
C LEU A 74 -22.30 -16.97 -6.30
N PRO A 75 -23.52 -16.57 -5.87
CA PRO A 75 -24.77 -17.17 -6.33
C PRO A 75 -24.88 -17.13 -7.86
N THR A 76 -25.61 -18.07 -8.42
CA THR A 76 -25.93 -18.01 -9.85
C THR A 76 -26.76 -16.74 -10.15
N VAL A 77 -26.71 -16.28 -11.39
CA VAL A 77 -27.52 -15.12 -11.83
C VAL A 77 -29.00 -15.32 -11.47
N ARG A 78 -29.53 -16.54 -11.64
CA ARG A 78 -30.94 -16.86 -11.36
C ARG A 78 -31.23 -16.84 -9.86
N ASP A 79 -30.31 -17.34 -9.04
CA ASP A 79 -30.53 -17.41 -7.60
C ASP A 79 -30.42 -16.01 -6.98
N LEU A 80 -29.43 -15.21 -7.38
CA LEU A 80 -29.31 -13.82 -6.92
C LEU A 80 -30.51 -12.96 -7.38
N ALA A 81 -30.96 -13.11 -8.62
CA ALA A 81 -32.15 -12.41 -9.12
C ALA A 81 -33.42 -12.79 -8.32
N ARG A 82 -33.56 -14.08 -7.96
CA ARG A 82 -34.67 -14.56 -7.11
C ARG A 82 -34.57 -14.02 -5.70
N GLN A 83 -33.36 -14.02 -5.11
CA GLN A 83 -33.10 -13.50 -3.75
C GLN A 83 -33.45 -12.01 -3.65
N LEU A 84 -33.10 -11.22 -4.67
CA LEU A 84 -33.32 -9.78 -4.70
C LEU A 84 -34.65 -9.34 -5.31
N ALA A 85 -35.47 -10.31 -5.78
CA ALA A 85 -36.74 -10.08 -6.48
C ALA A 85 -36.63 -9.11 -7.69
N ILE A 86 -35.57 -9.26 -8.50
CA ILE A 86 -35.26 -8.42 -9.64
C ILE A 86 -35.13 -9.22 -10.95
N ASN A 87 -35.06 -8.50 -12.08
CA ASN A 87 -34.84 -9.11 -13.38
C ASN A 87 -33.43 -9.73 -13.47
N PRO A 88 -33.28 -11.00 -13.91
CA PRO A 88 -31.99 -11.66 -14.11
C PRO A 88 -31.00 -10.87 -14.96
N ASN A 89 -31.44 -10.13 -15.98
CA ASN A 89 -30.59 -9.29 -16.82
C ASN A 89 -29.88 -8.18 -16.03
N THR A 90 -30.47 -7.71 -14.93
CA THR A 90 -29.85 -6.73 -14.04
C THR A 90 -28.62 -7.35 -13.33
N VAL A 91 -28.75 -8.59 -12.89
CA VAL A 91 -27.65 -9.35 -12.27
C VAL A 91 -26.55 -9.65 -13.30
N VAL A 92 -26.94 -10.06 -14.53
CA VAL A 92 -25.98 -10.28 -15.64
C VAL A 92 -25.14 -9.01 -15.87
N ARG A 93 -25.77 -7.83 -15.92
CA ARG A 93 -25.06 -6.56 -16.10
C ARG A 93 -24.10 -6.27 -14.95
N ALA A 94 -24.51 -6.53 -13.71
CA ALA A 94 -23.64 -6.36 -12.53
C ALA A 94 -22.43 -7.30 -12.61
N TYR A 95 -22.63 -8.58 -12.92
CA TYR A 95 -21.56 -9.56 -13.03
C TYR A 95 -20.63 -9.28 -14.20
N ASN A 96 -21.13 -8.80 -15.32
CA ASN A 96 -20.29 -8.41 -16.46
C ASN A 96 -19.34 -7.23 -16.11
N ILE A 97 -19.82 -6.26 -15.34
CA ILE A 97 -18.98 -5.16 -14.86
C ILE A 97 -17.89 -5.71 -13.91
N LEU A 98 -18.26 -6.50 -12.92
CA LEU A 98 -17.33 -7.08 -11.97
C LEU A 98 -16.28 -7.99 -12.64
N ASN A 99 -16.68 -8.73 -13.66
CA ASN A 99 -15.79 -9.58 -14.46
C ASN A 99 -14.87 -8.73 -15.34
N GLY A 100 -15.37 -7.67 -15.96
CA GLY A 100 -14.57 -6.72 -16.75
C GLY A 100 -13.52 -5.99 -15.92
N ASP A 101 -13.83 -5.73 -14.64
CA ASP A 101 -12.91 -5.12 -13.68
C ASP A 101 -12.00 -6.16 -12.98
N GLY A 102 -12.08 -7.43 -13.38
CA GLY A 102 -11.26 -8.50 -12.81
C GLY A 102 -11.60 -8.87 -11.35
N VAL A 103 -12.71 -8.39 -10.80
CA VAL A 103 -13.13 -8.64 -9.40
C VAL A 103 -13.67 -10.04 -9.21
N ILE A 104 -14.34 -10.57 -10.23
CA ILE A 104 -14.85 -11.93 -10.29
C ILE A 104 -14.44 -12.59 -11.60
N GLU A 105 -14.47 -13.92 -11.62
CA GLU A 105 -14.25 -14.71 -12.84
C GLU A 105 -15.35 -15.78 -12.97
N ALA A 106 -15.81 -15.97 -14.20
CA ALA A 106 -16.85 -16.99 -14.52
C ALA A 106 -16.20 -18.24 -15.10
N HIS A 107 -16.37 -19.38 -14.43
CA HIS A 107 -15.93 -20.69 -14.92
C HIS A 107 -17.13 -21.52 -15.41
N SER A 108 -17.02 -22.08 -16.62
CA SER A 108 -18.10 -22.79 -17.31
C SER A 108 -18.69 -23.99 -16.55
N ARG A 109 -17.97 -24.56 -15.57
CA ARG A 109 -18.39 -25.70 -14.76
C ARG A 109 -18.36 -25.48 -13.26
N GLN A 110 -17.74 -24.38 -12.78
CA GLN A 110 -17.53 -24.11 -11.35
C GLN A 110 -18.26 -22.85 -10.85
N GLY A 111 -19.04 -22.21 -11.70
CA GLY A 111 -19.77 -20.99 -11.36
C GLY A 111 -18.89 -19.73 -11.38
N THR A 112 -19.36 -18.67 -10.76
CA THR A 112 -18.66 -17.39 -10.64
C THR A 112 -17.94 -17.30 -9.30
N ARG A 113 -16.68 -16.92 -9.30
CA ARG A 113 -15.83 -16.83 -8.10
C ARG A 113 -15.16 -15.46 -7.99
N VAL A 114 -14.83 -15.10 -6.76
CA VAL A 114 -14.05 -13.90 -6.44
C VAL A 114 -12.59 -14.13 -6.79
N THR A 115 -11.95 -13.18 -7.49
CA THR A 115 -10.54 -13.26 -7.89
C THR A 115 -9.58 -12.86 -6.75
N GLY A 116 -8.34 -13.39 -6.78
CA GLY A 116 -7.35 -13.13 -5.72
C GLY A 116 -6.76 -11.71 -5.75
N ALA A 117 -6.33 -11.24 -6.92
CA ALA A 117 -5.61 -9.97 -7.06
C ALA A 117 -6.50 -8.76 -6.74
N ALA A 118 -7.67 -8.67 -7.38
CA ALA A 118 -8.59 -7.56 -7.15
C ALA A 118 -9.17 -7.52 -5.73
N SER A 119 -9.34 -8.69 -5.08
CA SER A 119 -9.77 -8.73 -3.68
C SER A 119 -8.76 -8.10 -2.75
N GLN A 120 -7.48 -8.35 -2.95
CA GLN A 120 -6.41 -7.81 -2.12
C GLN A 120 -6.31 -6.29 -2.24
N GLU A 121 -6.42 -5.75 -3.46
CA GLU A 121 -6.45 -4.31 -3.71
C GLU A 121 -7.68 -3.63 -3.09
N LEU A 122 -8.87 -4.21 -3.24
CA LEU A 122 -10.11 -3.68 -2.66
C LEU A 122 -10.07 -3.68 -1.13
N MET A 123 -9.58 -4.75 -0.51
CA MET A 123 -9.41 -4.84 0.94
C MET A 123 -8.41 -3.80 1.45
N GLN A 124 -7.30 -3.61 0.77
CA GLN A 124 -6.30 -2.61 1.14
C GLN A 124 -6.83 -1.19 0.98
N ALA A 125 -7.52 -0.89 -0.12
CA ALA A 125 -8.13 0.41 -0.36
C ALA A 125 -9.22 0.74 0.68
N SER A 126 -10.05 -0.23 1.04
CA SER A 126 -11.08 -0.09 2.07
C SER A 126 -10.48 0.19 3.45
N ARG A 127 -9.47 -0.58 3.86
CA ARG A 127 -8.76 -0.35 5.13
C ARG A 127 -8.11 1.03 5.18
N GLN A 128 -7.53 1.49 4.08
CA GLN A 128 -6.94 2.84 4.01
C GLN A 128 -8.01 3.94 4.06
N ALA A 129 -9.17 3.72 3.44
CA ALA A 129 -10.28 4.67 3.49
C ALA A 129 -10.86 4.78 4.90
N GLU A 130 -11.07 3.63 5.56
CA GLU A 130 -11.52 3.56 6.95
C GLU A 130 -10.54 4.27 7.90
N LEU A 131 -9.25 3.96 7.79
CA LEU A 131 -8.21 4.61 8.60
C LEU A 131 -8.17 6.13 8.39
N ARG A 132 -8.32 6.59 7.13
CA ARG A 132 -8.41 8.02 6.83
C ARG A 132 -9.63 8.67 7.46
N LEU A 133 -10.77 8.00 7.43
CA LEU A 133 -12.00 8.51 8.06
C LEU A 133 -11.86 8.63 9.58
N MET A 134 -11.27 7.60 10.22
CA MET A 134 -10.98 7.61 11.66
C MET A 134 -10.01 8.76 12.02
N ALA A 135 -8.94 8.91 11.26
CA ALA A 135 -7.98 10.00 11.47
C ALA A 135 -8.62 11.39 11.26
N SER A 136 -9.45 11.56 10.22
CA SER A 136 -10.17 12.81 9.98
C SER A 136 -11.13 13.16 11.09
N ARG A 137 -11.84 12.16 11.63
CA ARG A 137 -12.74 12.34 12.78
C ARG A 137 -11.95 12.78 14.01
N PHE A 138 -10.85 12.09 14.34
CA PHE A 138 -9.99 12.41 15.47
C PHE A 138 -9.45 13.85 15.37
N ILE A 139 -8.92 14.24 14.20
CA ILE A 139 -8.42 15.59 13.95
C ILE A 139 -9.55 16.62 14.10
N GLY A 140 -10.71 16.39 13.46
CA GLY A 140 -11.84 17.31 13.53
C GLY A 140 -12.37 17.51 14.94
N GLU A 141 -12.51 16.45 15.74
CA GLU A 141 -12.92 16.52 17.15
C GLU A 141 -11.89 17.24 18.01
N SER A 142 -10.60 17.05 17.75
CA SER A 142 -9.51 17.73 18.48
C SER A 142 -9.50 19.23 18.21
N LEU A 143 -9.60 19.62 16.92
CA LEU A 143 -9.66 21.03 16.53
C LEU A 143 -10.93 21.72 17.08
N ALA A 144 -12.07 21.03 17.11
CA ALA A 144 -13.30 21.55 17.69
C ALA A 144 -13.21 21.78 19.21
N ARG A 145 -12.31 21.07 19.88
CA ARG A 145 -11.99 21.26 21.31
C ARG A 145 -10.95 22.36 21.57
N GLY A 146 -10.46 23.03 20.53
CA GLY A 146 -9.52 24.14 20.61
C GLY A 146 -8.04 23.74 20.59
N PHE A 147 -7.70 22.47 20.36
CA PHE A 147 -6.30 22.07 20.15
C PHE A 147 -5.79 22.58 18.79
N THR A 148 -4.55 23.00 18.75
CA THR A 148 -3.88 23.39 17.51
C THR A 148 -3.49 22.15 16.69
N PRO A 149 -3.32 22.27 15.36
CA PRO A 149 -2.83 21.16 14.52
C PRO A 149 -1.50 20.57 15.04
N ALA A 150 -0.59 21.42 15.52
CA ALA A 150 0.70 20.99 16.05
C ALA A 150 0.57 20.15 17.35
N GLU A 151 -0.35 20.51 18.24
CA GLU A 151 -0.63 19.72 19.45
C GLU A 151 -1.26 18.36 19.11
N VAL A 152 -2.16 18.32 18.12
CA VAL A 152 -2.78 17.08 17.65
C VAL A 152 -1.73 16.16 17.03
N GLU A 153 -0.84 16.67 16.19
CA GLU A 153 0.24 15.91 15.59
C GLU A 153 1.22 15.37 16.63
N ALA A 154 1.65 16.21 17.57
CA ALA A 154 2.54 15.81 18.66
C ALA A 154 1.93 14.72 19.54
N ALA A 155 0.64 14.85 19.92
CA ALA A 155 -0.08 13.84 20.68
C ALA A 155 -0.22 12.52 19.91
N PHE A 156 -0.50 12.57 18.62
CA PHE A 156 -0.63 11.37 17.78
C PHE A 156 0.70 10.62 17.67
N LEU A 157 1.80 11.33 17.45
CA LEU A 157 3.14 10.74 17.39
C LEU A 157 3.57 10.14 18.73
N ALA A 158 3.34 10.86 19.84
CA ALA A 158 3.69 10.38 21.18
C ALA A 158 2.87 9.13 21.59
N GLN A 159 1.58 9.08 21.25
CA GLN A 159 0.75 7.91 21.55
C GLN A 159 1.06 6.74 20.60
N GLY A 160 1.40 7.02 19.36
CA GLY A 160 1.77 5.99 18.38
C GLY A 160 2.93 5.12 18.86
N SER A 161 3.99 5.71 19.44
CA SER A 161 5.12 4.96 19.99
C SER A 161 4.72 4.12 21.22
N ALA A 162 3.93 4.66 22.14
CA ALA A 162 3.46 3.95 23.33
C ALA A 162 2.54 2.74 22.99
N TRP A 163 1.76 2.85 21.89
CA TRP A 163 0.93 1.75 21.39
C TRP A 163 1.73 0.68 20.66
N GLN A 164 2.84 1.04 20.00
CA GLN A 164 3.71 0.07 19.35
C GLN A 164 4.28 -0.95 20.33
N ASP A 165 4.70 -0.51 21.53
CA ASP A 165 5.23 -1.40 22.56
C ASP A 165 4.15 -2.35 23.11
N LYS A 166 2.92 -1.86 23.30
CA LYS A 166 1.76 -2.69 23.69
C LYS A 166 1.31 -3.64 22.59
N TYR A 167 1.44 -3.26 21.31
CA TYR A 167 1.07 -4.09 20.18
C TYR A 167 2.10 -5.21 19.96
N LYS A 168 3.39 -4.93 20.12
CA LYS A 168 4.48 -5.93 20.09
C LYS A 168 4.25 -7.05 21.13
N ALA A 169 3.73 -6.72 22.29
CA ALA A 169 3.40 -7.70 23.35
C ALA A 169 2.18 -8.58 23.02
N ARG A 170 1.32 -8.16 22.08
CA ARG A 170 0.06 -8.84 21.73
C ARG A 170 0.15 -9.71 20.47
N VAL A 171 1.00 -9.34 19.51
CA VAL A 171 1.19 -10.07 18.26
C VAL A 171 2.35 -11.03 18.45
N GLY A 172 2.03 -12.23 18.91
CA GLY A 172 3.03 -13.27 19.16
C GLY A 172 3.83 -13.67 17.93
N GLN A 173 5.15 -13.83 18.14
CA GLN A 173 6.11 -14.65 17.40
C GLN A 173 6.50 -14.22 15.96
N GLY A 174 6.64 -12.94 15.66
CA GLY A 174 7.37 -12.47 14.49
C GLY A 174 7.98 -11.11 14.76
N ALA A 175 9.24 -10.89 14.44
CA ALA A 175 9.86 -9.56 14.57
C ALA A 175 9.21 -8.61 13.56
N GLN A 176 8.36 -7.70 14.04
CA GLN A 176 7.81 -6.65 13.21
C GLN A 176 8.80 -5.48 13.13
N TRP A 177 9.24 -5.18 11.93
CA TRP A 177 10.16 -4.09 11.65
C TRP A 177 9.42 -2.85 11.14
N ILE A 178 9.56 -1.75 11.86
CA ILE A 178 8.94 -0.48 11.53
C ILE A 178 9.97 0.38 10.82
N GLY A 179 9.66 0.78 9.59
CA GLY A 179 10.44 1.71 8.80
C GLY A 179 9.70 3.01 8.59
N LEU A 180 10.42 4.13 8.67
CA LEU A 180 9.90 5.45 8.34
C LEU A 180 10.88 6.16 7.41
N GLY A 181 10.36 6.93 6.44
CA GLY A 181 11.28 7.65 5.56
C GLY A 181 10.69 8.01 4.20
N SER A 182 11.56 8.13 3.23
CA SER A 182 11.18 8.39 1.84
C SER A 182 10.81 7.08 1.16
N HIS A 183 9.61 7.05 0.56
CA HIS A 183 9.13 5.88 -0.19
C HIS A 183 9.87 5.71 -1.51
N ASP A 184 10.07 4.43 -1.90
CA ASP A 184 10.66 4.04 -3.17
C ASP A 184 10.25 2.62 -3.58
N LEU A 185 10.12 2.36 -4.88
CA LEU A 185 9.79 1.04 -5.41
C LEU A 185 10.88 -0.01 -5.14
N CYS A 186 12.15 0.40 -5.15
CA CYS A 186 13.27 -0.47 -4.78
C CYS A 186 13.15 -0.95 -3.33
N LEU A 187 12.64 -0.11 -2.42
CA LEU A 187 12.36 -0.50 -1.04
C LEU A 187 11.23 -1.56 -0.97
N GLU A 188 10.15 -1.39 -1.74
CA GLU A 188 9.06 -2.37 -1.78
C GLU A 188 9.57 -3.75 -2.23
N VAL A 189 10.40 -3.79 -3.28
CA VAL A 189 11.07 -5.02 -3.71
C VAL A 189 11.91 -5.62 -2.59
N LEU A 190 12.72 -4.80 -1.89
CA LEU A 190 13.56 -5.26 -0.78
C LEU A 190 12.73 -5.88 0.34
N LEU A 191 11.71 -5.17 0.83
CA LEU A 191 10.90 -5.62 1.95
C LEU A 191 10.12 -6.90 1.60
N SER A 192 9.56 -6.98 0.40
CA SER A 192 8.88 -8.17 -0.11
C SER A 192 9.82 -9.38 -0.16
N GLN A 193 11.01 -9.23 -0.71
CA GLN A 193 12.00 -10.32 -0.79
C GLN A 193 12.55 -10.72 0.58
N CYS A 194 12.73 -9.78 1.50
CA CYS A 194 13.08 -10.10 2.88
C CYS A 194 12.02 -10.98 3.55
N GLN A 195 10.73 -10.63 3.38
CA GLN A 195 9.62 -11.43 3.93
C GLN A 195 9.54 -12.83 3.32
N GLN A 196 9.82 -12.95 2.02
CA GLN A 196 9.83 -14.24 1.33
C GLN A 196 11.03 -15.12 1.74
N THR A 197 12.19 -14.50 1.99
CA THR A 197 13.44 -15.22 2.26
C THR A 197 13.55 -15.64 3.73
N PHE A 198 13.05 -14.85 4.65
CA PHE A 198 13.18 -15.06 6.09
C PHE A 198 11.80 -15.21 6.75
N SER A 199 11.50 -16.42 7.19
CA SER A 199 10.26 -16.71 7.91
C SER A 199 10.18 -15.90 9.21
N GLY A 200 9.02 -15.32 9.49
CA GLY A 200 8.77 -14.54 10.70
C GLY A 200 9.19 -13.07 10.64
N LEU A 201 9.71 -12.56 9.51
CA LEU A 201 9.86 -11.12 9.30
C LEU A 201 8.57 -10.50 8.78
N SER A 202 8.15 -9.41 9.42
CA SER A 202 7.09 -8.55 8.91
C SER A 202 7.54 -7.10 8.93
N PHE A 203 7.07 -6.30 7.97
CA PHE A 203 7.45 -4.90 7.84
C PHE A 203 6.22 -4.01 7.82
N SER A 204 6.33 -2.86 8.49
CA SER A 204 5.43 -1.73 8.34
C SER A 204 6.25 -0.53 7.89
N PHE A 205 5.84 0.17 6.84
CA PHE A 205 6.56 1.33 6.33
C PHE A 205 5.66 2.55 6.22
N GLY A 206 6.11 3.67 6.80
CA GLY A 206 5.44 4.97 6.71
C GLY A 206 6.22 5.95 5.81
N ALA A 207 5.58 6.45 4.76
CA ALA A 207 6.15 7.42 3.82
C ALA A 207 6.07 8.86 4.40
N VAL A 208 6.96 9.18 5.33
CA VAL A 208 7.00 10.48 6.05
C VAL A 208 8.05 11.45 5.50
N GLY A 209 8.86 10.99 4.54
CA GLY A 209 10.01 11.74 4.00
C GLY A 209 11.31 11.49 4.76
N SER A 210 12.45 11.81 4.10
CA SER A 210 13.79 11.49 4.62
C SER A 210 14.07 12.09 5.99
N VAL A 211 13.78 13.38 6.18
CA VAL A 211 14.09 14.10 7.44
C VAL A 211 13.30 13.52 8.61
N ALA A 212 11.97 13.39 8.46
CA ALA A 212 11.11 12.85 9.49
C ALA A 212 11.46 11.39 9.83
N GLY A 213 11.82 10.58 8.82
CA GLY A 213 12.28 9.21 9.03
C GLY A 213 13.57 9.12 9.84
N LEU A 214 14.57 9.96 9.54
CA LEU A 214 15.82 10.01 10.30
C LEU A 214 15.60 10.51 11.74
N ILE A 215 14.71 11.49 11.96
CA ILE A 215 14.32 11.95 13.30
C ILE A 215 13.64 10.82 14.08
N ALA A 216 12.70 10.10 13.47
CA ALA A 216 12.03 8.97 14.12
C ALA A 216 13.02 7.85 14.50
N LEU A 217 13.98 7.54 13.61
CA LEU A 217 15.05 6.59 13.91
C LEU A 217 15.93 7.07 15.09
N SER A 218 16.27 8.36 15.14
CA SER A 218 17.06 8.93 16.23
C SER A 218 16.37 8.84 17.60
N ARG A 219 15.03 8.87 17.62
CA ARG A 219 14.20 8.74 18.81
C ARG A 219 13.84 7.30 19.19
N GLY A 220 14.23 6.31 18.35
CA GLY A 220 13.85 4.92 18.54
C GLY A 220 12.40 4.61 18.18
N GLU A 221 11.71 5.50 17.49
CA GLU A 221 10.33 5.34 16.99
C GLU A 221 10.26 4.48 15.72
N ALA A 222 11.39 4.28 15.06
CA ALA A 222 11.57 3.40 13.92
C ALA A 222 12.79 2.47 14.11
N HIS A 223 12.73 1.29 13.52
CA HIS A 223 13.85 0.33 13.50
C HIS A 223 14.83 0.61 12.36
N PHE A 224 14.34 1.19 11.27
CA PHE A 224 15.13 1.66 10.15
C PHE A 224 14.49 2.90 9.52
N ALA A 225 15.30 3.69 8.84
CA ALA A 225 14.82 4.79 8.02
C ALA A 225 15.29 4.65 6.58
N THR A 226 14.64 5.36 5.64
CA THR A 226 15.13 5.50 4.27
C THR A 226 15.34 6.97 3.94
N SER A 227 16.45 7.25 3.27
CA SER A 227 16.89 8.63 3.04
C SER A 227 17.63 8.82 1.72
N HIS A 228 17.55 10.02 1.18
CA HIS A 228 18.26 10.48 -0.02
C HIS A 228 18.60 11.99 0.06
N MET A 229 18.98 12.43 1.26
CA MET A 229 19.27 13.85 1.53
C MET A 229 20.62 14.26 0.97
N LEU A 230 20.63 15.14 -0.02
CA LEU A 230 21.84 15.73 -0.56
C LEU A 230 22.39 16.77 0.41
N ASP A 231 23.68 16.69 0.74
CA ASP A 231 24.41 17.75 1.41
C ASP A 231 25.02 18.67 0.34
N PRO A 232 24.53 19.92 0.19
CA PRO A 232 25.01 20.81 -0.86
C PRO A 232 26.45 21.29 -0.65
N LYS A 233 27.00 21.12 0.57
CA LYS A 233 28.38 21.51 0.88
C LYS A 233 29.38 20.45 0.43
N THR A 234 29.05 19.20 0.58
CA THR A 234 29.96 18.08 0.28
C THR A 234 29.63 17.38 -1.02
N GLY A 235 28.40 17.53 -1.54
CA GLY A 235 27.86 16.75 -2.66
C GLY A 235 27.55 15.30 -2.32
N ASP A 236 27.72 14.88 -1.04
CA ASP A 236 27.42 13.52 -0.58
C ASP A 236 25.97 13.43 -0.07
N TYR A 237 25.50 12.20 0.08
CA TYR A 237 24.13 11.92 0.51
C TYR A 237 24.11 11.36 1.94
N ASN A 238 23.13 11.79 2.73
CA ASN A 238 22.71 11.26 4.02
C ASN A 238 23.71 11.37 5.17
N LEU A 239 25.00 11.24 4.92
CA LEU A 239 26.05 11.07 5.94
C LEU A 239 26.08 12.20 6.96
N SER A 240 26.07 13.47 6.51
CA SER A 240 26.11 14.66 7.37
C SER A 240 24.85 14.78 8.23
N PHE A 241 23.69 14.45 7.67
CA PHE A 241 22.42 14.49 8.37
C PHE A 241 22.36 13.42 9.46
N VAL A 242 22.79 12.19 9.15
CA VAL A 242 22.82 11.09 10.12
C VAL A 242 23.78 11.39 11.24
N LYS A 243 24.99 11.89 10.95
CA LYS A 243 25.96 12.34 11.97
C LYS A 243 25.40 13.45 12.85
N GLY A 244 24.71 14.41 12.27
CA GLY A 244 24.11 15.52 13.01
C GLY A 244 22.97 15.10 13.93
N LEU A 245 22.13 14.15 13.50
CA LEU A 245 20.97 13.68 14.27
C LEU A 245 21.32 12.57 15.29
N MET A 246 22.36 11.78 15.02
CA MET A 246 22.73 10.61 15.82
C MET A 246 24.24 10.53 16.11
N PRO A 247 24.86 11.60 16.70
CA PRO A 247 26.32 11.72 16.82
C PRO A 247 26.95 10.63 17.70
N ASN A 248 26.17 10.04 18.63
CA ASN A 248 26.63 9.07 19.62
C ASN A 248 26.11 7.65 19.36
N ARG A 249 25.61 7.38 18.15
CA ARG A 249 25.09 6.06 17.78
C ARG A 249 25.90 5.46 16.64
N GLN A 250 26.16 4.16 16.73
CA GLN A 250 26.72 3.40 15.62
C GLN A 250 25.61 3.11 14.59
N ILE A 251 25.67 3.75 13.44
CA ILE A 251 24.67 3.66 12.38
C ILE A 251 25.28 3.10 11.11
N SER A 252 24.57 2.19 10.45
CA SER A 252 24.90 1.71 9.11
C SER A 252 23.98 2.33 8.08
N LEU A 253 24.55 2.86 7.00
CA LEU A 253 23.86 3.26 5.80
C LEU A 253 24.12 2.21 4.71
N ILE A 254 23.08 1.56 4.22
CA ILE A 254 23.16 0.56 3.15
C ILE A 254 22.62 1.20 1.87
N THR A 255 23.47 1.38 0.87
CA THR A 255 23.04 1.86 -0.44
C THR A 255 22.11 0.83 -1.09
N LEU A 256 20.88 1.21 -1.39
CA LEU A 256 19.93 0.37 -2.11
C LEU A 256 20.09 0.55 -3.62
N ALA A 257 20.16 1.80 -4.09
CA ALA A 257 20.40 2.15 -5.48
C ALA A 257 20.75 3.64 -5.64
N PHE A 258 21.32 4.01 -6.78
CA PHE A 258 21.12 5.36 -7.30
C PHE A 258 19.90 5.38 -8.18
N ARG A 259 19.06 6.39 -8.04
CA ARG A 259 17.82 6.52 -8.79
C ARG A 259 17.77 7.83 -9.58
N ALA A 260 17.27 7.75 -10.82
CA ALA A 260 17.10 8.93 -11.64
C ALA A 260 15.94 9.79 -11.14
N GLN A 261 16.23 11.05 -10.84
CA GLN A 261 15.26 12.10 -10.52
C GLN A 261 15.11 13.04 -11.72
N GLY A 262 13.86 13.45 -11.98
CA GLY A 262 13.57 14.31 -13.12
C GLY A 262 12.16 14.82 -13.15
N PHE A 263 11.82 15.51 -14.23
CA PHE A 263 10.45 15.92 -14.51
C PHE A 263 9.66 14.76 -15.10
N ILE A 264 8.50 14.49 -14.51
CA ILE A 264 7.49 13.56 -15.03
C ILE A 264 6.49 14.40 -15.81
N VAL A 265 6.22 14.03 -17.05
CA VAL A 265 5.35 14.77 -17.96
C VAL A 265 4.42 13.80 -18.71
N ALA A 266 3.32 14.31 -19.23
CA ALA A 266 2.44 13.52 -20.09
C ALA A 266 3.19 12.98 -21.30
N LYS A 267 2.71 11.86 -21.85
CA LYS A 267 3.32 11.21 -23.01
C LYS A 267 3.46 12.19 -24.19
N GLY A 268 4.62 12.18 -24.81
CA GLY A 268 4.98 13.11 -25.87
C GLY A 268 5.44 14.47 -25.39
N ASN A 269 5.52 14.72 -24.08
CA ASN A 269 5.93 16.00 -23.46
C ASN A 269 5.29 17.22 -24.17
N PRO A 270 3.95 17.35 -24.14
CA PRO A 270 3.22 18.33 -24.96
C PRO A 270 3.59 19.78 -24.65
N HIS A 271 4.13 20.05 -23.46
CA HIS A 271 4.59 21.38 -23.06
C HIS A 271 6.09 21.61 -23.30
N GLY A 272 6.82 20.62 -23.83
CA GLY A 272 8.26 20.73 -24.12
C GLY A 272 9.11 21.07 -22.88
N ILE A 273 8.77 20.49 -21.72
CA ILE A 273 9.49 20.69 -20.46
C ILE A 273 10.87 20.06 -20.55
N ARG A 274 11.93 20.85 -20.30
CA ARG A 274 13.33 20.39 -20.32
C ARG A 274 14.14 20.91 -19.12
N SER A 275 13.68 21.99 -18.50
CA SER A 275 14.41 22.67 -17.43
C SER A 275 13.46 23.34 -16.46
N ALA A 276 13.99 23.87 -15.35
CA ALA A 276 13.21 24.60 -14.36
C ALA A 276 12.59 25.88 -14.93
N GLN A 277 13.23 26.54 -15.92
CA GLN A 277 12.71 27.72 -16.61
C GLN A 277 11.36 27.44 -17.28
N ASP A 278 11.16 26.23 -17.78
CA ASP A 278 9.92 25.88 -18.47
C ASP A 278 8.71 25.81 -17.53
N LEU A 279 8.94 25.68 -16.22
CA LEU A 279 7.90 25.63 -15.20
C LEU A 279 7.19 26.97 -14.99
N THR A 280 7.82 28.08 -15.37
CA THR A 280 7.24 29.44 -15.24
C THR A 280 6.31 29.81 -16.41
N ARG A 281 6.21 28.96 -17.44
CA ARG A 281 5.31 29.20 -18.57
C ARG A 281 3.85 29.22 -18.10
N HIS A 282 3.10 30.23 -18.48
CA HIS A 282 1.73 30.47 -18.05
C HIS A 282 0.76 29.25 -18.20
N ARG A 283 1.02 28.36 -19.15
CA ARG A 283 0.20 27.20 -19.44
C ARG A 283 0.62 25.93 -18.68
N VAL A 284 1.75 25.98 -17.96
CA VAL A 284 2.31 24.82 -17.23
C VAL A 284 1.83 24.84 -15.79
N ARG A 285 1.24 23.73 -15.35
CA ARG A 285 0.83 23.49 -13.95
C ARG A 285 1.70 22.43 -13.35
N LEU A 286 2.40 22.80 -12.29
CA LEU A 286 3.22 21.87 -11.50
C LEU A 286 2.35 21.14 -10.45
N ILE A 287 2.64 19.87 -10.21
CA ILE A 287 2.34 19.17 -8.97
C ILE A 287 3.65 18.92 -8.20
N ASN A 288 3.75 19.50 -7.01
CA ASN A 288 4.94 19.40 -6.18
C ASN A 288 4.86 18.20 -5.22
N ARG A 289 5.95 17.90 -4.54
CA ARG A 289 5.96 17.01 -3.38
C ARG A 289 5.73 17.80 -2.10
N GLN A 290 5.26 17.12 -1.05
CA GLN A 290 5.05 17.73 0.27
C GLN A 290 6.34 18.36 0.82
N VAL A 291 6.19 19.33 1.70
CA VAL A 291 7.30 19.93 2.46
C VAL A 291 8.07 18.83 3.20
N GLY A 292 9.42 18.92 3.18
CA GLY A 292 10.30 17.91 3.79
C GLY A 292 10.63 16.71 2.90
N ALA A 293 10.06 16.61 1.69
CA ALA A 293 10.49 15.62 0.71
C ALA A 293 11.80 16.07 0.02
N GLY A 294 12.78 15.17 -0.12
CA GLY A 294 14.03 15.45 -0.82
C GLY A 294 13.83 15.88 -2.27
N THR A 295 12.83 15.31 -2.95
CA THR A 295 12.44 15.71 -4.30
C THR A 295 11.96 17.17 -4.38
N ARG A 296 11.27 17.68 -3.34
CA ARG A 296 10.92 19.10 -3.25
C ARG A 296 12.17 19.97 -3.02
N ALA A 297 13.06 19.52 -2.14
CA ALA A 297 14.33 20.23 -1.92
C ALA A 297 15.16 20.33 -3.21
N LEU A 298 15.15 19.27 -4.05
CA LEU A 298 15.76 19.31 -5.37
C LEU A 298 15.09 20.36 -6.28
N LEU A 299 13.76 20.42 -6.32
CA LEU A 299 13.04 21.44 -7.10
C LEU A 299 13.42 22.86 -6.63
N ASP A 300 13.41 23.10 -5.32
CA ASP A 300 13.73 24.38 -4.74
C ASP A 300 15.19 24.80 -5.07
N HIS A 301 16.11 23.84 -5.05
CA HIS A 301 17.49 24.04 -5.48
C HIS A 301 17.58 24.43 -6.97
N LEU A 302 16.85 23.73 -7.84
CA LEU A 302 16.83 24.03 -9.28
C LEU A 302 16.22 25.41 -9.58
N LEU A 303 15.16 25.79 -8.88
CA LEU A 303 14.58 27.13 -8.99
C LEU A 303 15.57 28.20 -8.55
N GLY A 304 16.27 27.96 -7.42
CA GLY A 304 17.32 28.87 -6.92
C GLY A 304 18.49 29.02 -7.89
N GLN A 305 18.97 27.92 -8.50
CA GLN A 305 20.02 27.98 -9.52
C GLN A 305 19.59 28.76 -10.78
N ALA A 306 18.30 28.69 -11.11
CA ALA A 306 17.71 29.39 -12.25
C ALA A 306 17.27 30.83 -11.92
N GLU A 307 17.51 31.30 -10.69
CA GLU A 307 17.06 32.58 -10.16
C GLU A 307 15.55 32.83 -10.26
N LEU A 308 14.76 31.71 -10.19
CA LEU A 308 13.31 31.73 -10.26
C LEU A 308 12.68 31.73 -8.87
N LYS A 309 11.55 32.43 -8.72
CA LYS A 309 10.77 32.42 -7.48
C LYS A 309 9.72 31.34 -7.55
N SER A 310 9.46 30.66 -6.44
CA SER A 310 8.40 29.67 -6.32
C SER A 310 7.00 30.24 -6.64
N ALA A 311 6.80 31.54 -6.42
CA ALA A 311 5.57 32.26 -6.76
C ALA A 311 5.33 32.33 -8.29
N ASP A 312 6.37 32.25 -9.11
CA ASP A 312 6.28 32.29 -10.57
C ASP A 312 5.89 30.92 -11.16
N VAL A 313 5.88 29.87 -10.34
CA VAL A 313 5.56 28.51 -10.76
C VAL A 313 4.12 28.17 -10.38
N ARG A 314 3.24 28.13 -11.38
CA ARG A 314 1.84 27.78 -11.17
C ARG A 314 1.71 26.35 -10.63
N GLY A 315 1.02 26.19 -9.51
CA GLY A 315 0.82 24.89 -8.86
C GLY A 315 1.94 24.50 -7.89
N TYR A 316 2.92 25.38 -7.60
CA TYR A 316 3.99 25.10 -6.63
C TYR A 316 3.44 24.69 -5.25
N ALA A 317 2.33 25.24 -4.81
CA ALA A 317 1.66 24.90 -3.55
C ALA A 317 0.76 23.65 -3.64
N SER A 318 0.52 23.12 -4.85
CA SER A 318 -0.23 21.87 -5.03
C SER A 318 0.67 20.69 -4.74
N GLU A 319 0.29 19.81 -3.80
CA GLU A 319 1.17 18.78 -3.26
C GLU A 319 0.67 17.37 -3.47
N ALA A 320 1.59 16.45 -3.73
CA ALA A 320 1.39 15.00 -3.72
C ALA A 320 2.35 14.35 -2.72
N ARG A 321 1.84 13.40 -1.91
CA ARG A 321 2.63 12.74 -0.85
C ARG A 321 3.55 11.63 -1.36
N THR A 322 3.29 11.08 -2.54
CA THR A 322 4.06 9.97 -3.13
C THR A 322 4.41 10.27 -4.59
N HIS A 323 5.37 9.55 -5.15
CA HIS A 323 5.68 9.64 -6.58
C HIS A 323 4.49 9.21 -7.44
N PHE A 324 3.71 8.22 -7.00
CA PHE A 324 2.47 7.82 -7.67
C PHE A 324 1.38 8.88 -7.59
N GLY A 325 1.29 9.65 -6.51
CA GLY A 325 0.40 10.81 -6.43
C GLY A 325 0.74 11.88 -7.45
N VAL A 326 2.04 12.06 -7.76
CA VAL A 326 2.49 12.95 -8.83
C VAL A 326 2.04 12.42 -10.20
N THR A 327 2.28 11.14 -10.49
CA THR A 327 1.90 10.54 -11.77
C THR A 327 0.39 10.53 -11.98
N ALA A 328 -0.39 10.22 -10.94
CA ALA A 328 -1.85 10.28 -10.98
C ALA A 328 -2.37 11.69 -11.30
N ALA A 329 -1.80 12.74 -10.68
CA ALA A 329 -2.19 14.11 -10.96
C ALA A 329 -1.96 14.50 -12.44
N ILE A 330 -0.89 13.98 -13.06
CA ILE A 330 -0.60 14.22 -14.48
C ILE A 330 -1.54 13.41 -15.38
N GLN A 331 -1.76 12.13 -15.09
CA GLN A 331 -2.69 11.28 -15.85
C GLN A 331 -4.13 11.80 -15.83
N GLU A 332 -4.57 12.37 -14.70
CA GLU A 332 -5.90 12.97 -14.54
C GLU A 332 -5.99 14.40 -15.12
N GLY A 333 -4.93 14.93 -15.70
CA GLY A 333 -4.90 16.28 -16.25
C GLY A 333 -5.01 17.41 -15.22
N ARG A 334 -4.78 17.12 -13.93
CA ARG A 334 -4.74 18.11 -12.84
C ARG A 334 -3.42 18.88 -12.83
N ALA A 335 -2.36 18.30 -13.36
CA ALA A 335 -1.06 18.89 -13.55
C ALA A 335 -0.47 18.51 -14.91
N ASP A 336 0.48 19.29 -15.39
CA ASP A 336 1.14 19.10 -16.68
C ASP A 336 2.58 18.55 -16.49
N VAL A 337 3.15 18.82 -15.31
CA VAL A 337 4.48 18.37 -14.90
C VAL A 337 4.54 18.15 -13.39
N GLY A 338 5.37 17.22 -12.97
CA GLY A 338 5.75 17.05 -11.58
C GLY A 338 7.20 16.62 -11.49
N ILE A 339 7.81 16.65 -10.28
CA ILE A 339 9.15 16.15 -10.08
C ILE A 339 9.09 14.80 -9.33
N GLY A 340 9.87 13.82 -9.81
CA GLY A 340 9.86 12.48 -9.24
C GLY A 340 10.91 11.56 -9.80
N ILE A 341 10.75 10.25 -9.56
CA ILE A 341 11.67 9.21 -10.01
C ILE A 341 11.21 8.60 -11.35
N GLU A 342 12.19 8.19 -12.17
CA GLU A 342 11.92 7.58 -13.48
C GLU A 342 11.05 6.33 -13.37
N ALA A 343 11.28 5.48 -12.38
CA ALA A 343 10.51 4.26 -12.17
C ALA A 343 9.00 4.54 -12.01
N ALA A 344 8.62 5.62 -11.32
CA ALA A 344 7.21 6.00 -11.18
C ALA A 344 6.62 6.50 -12.51
N ALA A 345 7.38 7.26 -13.30
CA ALA A 345 6.95 7.71 -14.62
C ALA A 345 6.71 6.51 -15.56
N ARG A 346 7.65 5.56 -15.60
CA ARG A 346 7.55 4.32 -16.40
C ARG A 346 6.34 3.48 -16.00
N ALA A 347 6.15 3.24 -14.71
CA ALA A 347 5.02 2.48 -14.20
C ALA A 347 3.66 3.09 -14.58
N ALA A 348 3.60 4.42 -14.71
CA ALA A 348 2.40 5.16 -15.12
C ALA A 348 2.29 5.37 -16.64
N GLY A 349 3.23 4.90 -17.46
CA GLY A 349 3.24 5.13 -18.90
C GLY A 349 3.44 6.60 -19.31
N LEU A 350 4.07 7.39 -18.42
CA LEU A 350 4.39 8.80 -18.63
C LEU A 350 5.82 8.98 -19.14
N ASP A 351 6.11 10.13 -19.74
CA ASP A 351 7.46 10.47 -20.15
C ASP A 351 8.25 11.08 -18.99
N PHE A 352 9.57 10.95 -19.10
CA PHE A 352 10.50 11.38 -18.08
C PHE A 352 11.64 12.22 -18.68
N VAL A 353 11.92 13.35 -18.05
CA VAL A 353 13.05 14.23 -18.41
C VAL A 353 14.05 14.18 -17.26
N PRO A 354 15.20 13.51 -17.43
CA PRO A 354 16.16 13.32 -16.34
C PRO A 354 16.82 14.65 -15.92
N ILE A 355 17.05 14.80 -14.61
CA ILE A 355 17.75 15.96 -14.01
C ILE A 355 19.04 15.49 -13.35
N THR A 356 18.94 14.52 -12.45
CA THR A 356 20.08 14.06 -11.64
C THR A 356 19.87 12.62 -11.17
N HIS A 357 20.92 12.04 -10.58
CA HIS A 357 20.85 10.79 -9.85
C HIS A 357 21.07 11.05 -8.38
N GLU A 358 20.30 10.42 -7.53
CA GLU A 358 20.43 10.53 -6.09
C GLU A 358 20.67 9.17 -5.44
N ARG A 359 21.49 9.16 -4.39
CA ARG A 359 21.78 7.96 -3.60
C ARG A 359 20.62 7.70 -2.63
N TYR A 360 19.96 6.56 -2.80
CA TYR A 360 18.90 6.10 -1.93
C TYR A 360 19.41 5.01 -0.99
N GLU A 361 19.33 5.26 0.31
CA GLU A 361 19.91 4.41 1.33
C GLU A 361 18.91 4.03 2.42
N LEU A 362 19.10 2.81 2.93
CA LEU A 362 18.49 2.33 4.16
C LEU A 362 19.43 2.61 5.31
N VAL A 363 18.90 3.24 6.37
CA VAL A 363 19.64 3.69 7.55
C VAL A 363 19.11 2.96 8.77
N LEU A 364 19.98 2.29 9.52
CA LEU A 364 19.61 1.50 10.69
C LEU A 364 20.77 1.41 11.69
N PRO A 365 20.49 1.05 12.97
CA PRO A 365 21.54 0.78 13.96
C PRO A 365 22.51 -0.31 13.44
N ALA A 366 23.81 -0.14 13.70
CA ALA A 366 24.84 -1.04 13.18
C ALA A 366 24.74 -2.47 13.77
N ASP A 367 24.18 -2.60 14.97
CA ASP A 367 23.93 -3.85 15.68
C ASP A 367 22.56 -4.49 15.36
N SER A 368 21.78 -3.87 14.45
CA SER A 368 20.47 -4.38 14.06
C SER A 368 20.57 -5.72 13.33
N SER A 369 19.86 -6.73 13.80
CA SER A 369 19.78 -8.04 13.13
C SER A 369 19.12 -7.95 11.73
N LEU A 370 18.35 -6.90 11.44
CA LEU A 370 17.82 -6.61 10.10
C LEU A 370 18.92 -6.31 9.08
N ARG A 371 20.04 -5.74 9.52
CA ARG A 371 21.16 -5.36 8.65
C ARG A 371 21.66 -6.53 7.79
N ASP A 372 21.91 -7.67 8.43
CA ASP A 372 22.45 -8.85 7.74
C ASP A 372 21.43 -9.46 6.77
N ASN A 373 20.15 -9.45 7.15
CA ASN A 373 19.06 -9.90 6.27
C ASN A 373 18.95 -9.01 5.01
N VAL A 374 18.98 -7.68 5.18
CA VAL A 374 18.99 -6.73 4.08
C VAL A 374 20.21 -6.94 3.17
N GLN A 375 21.42 -7.08 3.77
CA GLN A 375 22.64 -7.31 3.03
C GLN A 375 22.62 -8.60 2.20
N ARG A 376 22.00 -9.66 2.73
CA ARG A 376 21.84 -10.92 2.00
C ARG A 376 20.91 -10.77 0.82
N VAL A 377 19.77 -10.08 0.98
CA VAL A 377 18.78 -9.90 -0.08
C VAL A 377 19.29 -8.99 -1.18
N VAL A 378 19.88 -7.84 -0.88
CA VAL A 378 20.34 -6.87 -1.91
C VAL A 378 21.45 -7.41 -2.80
N LYS A 379 22.16 -8.47 -2.36
CA LYS A 379 23.20 -9.17 -3.14
C LYS A 379 22.65 -10.27 -4.04
N THR A 380 21.35 -10.59 -3.97
CA THR A 380 20.76 -11.65 -4.78
C THR A 380 20.54 -11.21 -6.22
N THR A 381 20.63 -12.15 -7.14
CA THR A 381 20.27 -11.93 -8.55
C THR A 381 18.78 -11.55 -8.68
N ALA A 382 17.92 -12.14 -7.85
CA ALA A 382 16.48 -11.86 -7.83
C ALA A 382 16.20 -10.39 -7.50
N PHE A 383 16.86 -9.82 -6.49
CA PHE A 383 16.74 -8.39 -6.16
C PHE A 383 17.20 -7.51 -7.32
N THR A 384 18.41 -7.79 -7.83
CA THR A 384 18.99 -7.03 -8.93
C THR A 384 18.10 -7.03 -10.18
N GLN A 385 17.56 -8.20 -10.57
CA GLN A 385 16.67 -8.31 -11.72
C GLN A 385 15.34 -7.58 -11.51
N ALA A 386 14.73 -7.74 -10.34
CA ALA A 386 13.48 -7.07 -10.02
C ALA A 386 13.62 -5.54 -10.02
N VAL A 387 14.69 -4.99 -9.44
CA VAL A 387 14.90 -3.53 -9.45
C VAL A 387 15.26 -3.01 -10.84
N ARG A 388 16.06 -3.73 -11.62
CA ARG A 388 16.36 -3.37 -13.03
C ARG A 388 15.10 -3.32 -13.90
N ALA A 389 14.16 -4.23 -13.67
CA ALA A 389 12.90 -4.26 -14.40
C ALA A 389 12.03 -3.00 -14.17
N LEU A 390 12.17 -2.33 -13.02
CA LEU A 390 11.49 -1.07 -12.75
C LEU A 390 12.00 0.09 -13.63
N GLY A 391 13.28 0.04 -14.04
CA GLY A 391 13.96 1.11 -14.77
C GLY A 391 14.36 2.30 -13.91
N GLY A 392 15.32 3.10 -14.38
CA GLY A 392 15.76 4.33 -13.70
C GLY A 392 16.61 4.11 -12.45
N TYR A 393 17.16 2.91 -12.24
CA TYR A 393 18.05 2.57 -11.13
C TYR A 393 19.44 2.14 -11.61
N ASP A 394 20.47 2.74 -11.03
CA ASP A 394 21.85 2.25 -11.11
C ASP A 394 22.17 1.48 -9.81
N LEU A 395 22.54 0.22 -9.97
CA LEU A 395 22.81 -0.74 -8.91
C LEU A 395 24.32 -0.97 -8.66
N SER A 396 25.18 -0.13 -9.22
CA SER A 396 26.65 -0.29 -9.14
C SER A 396 27.20 -0.33 -7.72
N GLU A 397 26.57 0.38 -6.78
CA GLU A 397 26.96 0.39 -5.36
C GLU A 397 25.93 -0.28 -4.44
N THR A 398 24.98 -1.04 -4.98
CA THR A 398 23.98 -1.73 -4.17
C THR A 398 24.60 -2.67 -3.15
N GLY A 399 24.17 -2.55 -1.90
CA GLY A 399 24.72 -3.32 -0.79
C GLY A 399 26.03 -2.75 -0.18
N ARG A 400 26.56 -1.64 -0.70
CA ARG A 400 27.66 -0.93 -0.05
C ARG A 400 27.21 -0.37 1.30
N VAL A 401 27.99 -0.63 2.34
CA VAL A 401 27.73 -0.16 3.70
C VAL A 401 28.69 0.95 4.06
N ARG A 402 28.16 2.03 4.61
CA ARG A 402 28.90 3.08 5.27
C ARG A 402 28.53 3.08 6.74
N ASN A 403 29.49 2.92 7.64
CA ASN A 403 29.27 2.96 9.09
C ASN A 403 29.71 4.32 9.64
N ILE A 404 28.97 4.80 10.63
CA ILE A 404 29.22 6.07 11.31
C ILE A 404 29.31 5.80 12.80
#